data_94693874199d20a6a99f112bea99db93
#
_entry.id   94693874199d20a6a99f112bea99db93
#
_cell.length_a   1.000
_cell.length_b   1.000
_cell.length_c   1.000
_cell.angle_alpha   90.00
_cell.angle_beta   90.00
_cell.angle_gamma   90.00
#
_symmetry.space_group_name_H-M   'P 1'
#
loop_
_entity.id
_entity.type
_entity.pdbx_description
1 polymer ?
#
loop_
_entity_poly.entity_id
_entity_poly.type
_entity_poly.pdbx_seq_one_letter_code
_entity_poly.pdbx_strand_id
1 'polypeptide(L)'
;MLKIAIPVLHVSSSVAAEEFYCNSLGFRQDFAYRPFGKLDPCYMGFSRDEARFHVSSFSGDAVAGGVVYLLVDDVDSIHQELVEKGVTIDTGPIDQDWGNREMYVKDADGNCIRFTQELE
;
A
#
# COMPACT_ATOMS: atom_id res chain seq x y z
N MET A 1 17.61 18.03 -10.40
CA MET A 1 17.31 17.62 -9.02
C MET A 1 16.27 16.51 -9.00
N LEU A 2 16.59 15.40 -8.38
CA LEU A 2 15.61 14.36 -8.12
C LEU A 2 14.67 14.84 -7.00
N LYS A 3 13.37 14.62 -7.14
CA LYS A 3 12.39 15.13 -6.17
C LYS A 3 11.89 14.05 -5.22
N ILE A 4 11.45 12.93 -5.74
CA ILE A 4 10.83 11.88 -4.92
C ILE A 4 10.84 10.56 -5.71
N ALA A 5 10.88 9.46 -5.00
CA ALA A 5 10.67 8.14 -5.57
C ALA A 5 9.22 7.72 -5.30
N ILE A 6 8.55 7.21 -6.31
CA ILE A 6 7.17 6.73 -6.19
C ILE A 6 7.17 5.26 -6.61
N PRO A 7 6.98 4.32 -5.67
CA PRO A 7 6.91 2.91 -6.02
C PRO A 7 5.66 2.60 -6.85
N VAL A 8 5.77 1.61 -7.72
CA VAL A 8 4.66 1.13 -8.54
C VAL A 8 4.47 -0.36 -8.25
N LEU A 9 3.26 -0.73 -7.86
CA LEU A 9 2.90 -2.12 -7.59
C LEU A 9 2.03 -2.66 -8.71
N HIS A 10 2.23 -3.93 -9.07
CA HIS A 10 1.33 -4.59 -10.01
C HIS A 10 0.11 -5.15 -9.27
N VAL A 11 -1.08 -4.87 -9.82
CA VAL A 11 -2.35 -5.42 -9.32
C VAL A 11 -3.11 -6.04 -10.48
N SER A 12 -3.92 -7.07 -10.20
CA SER A 12 -4.73 -7.71 -11.23
C SER A 12 -6.08 -7.02 -11.44
N SER A 13 -6.58 -6.31 -10.43
CA SER A 13 -7.89 -5.65 -10.47
C SER A 13 -7.81 -4.26 -9.86
N SER A 14 -8.12 -3.25 -10.67
CA SER A 14 -8.15 -1.87 -10.18
C SER A 14 -9.25 -1.65 -9.14
N VAL A 15 -10.40 -2.30 -9.31
CA VAL A 15 -11.51 -2.20 -8.36
C VAL A 15 -11.12 -2.77 -7.00
N ALA A 16 -10.50 -3.95 -6.97
CA ALA A 16 -10.04 -4.57 -5.73
C ALA A 16 -8.94 -3.74 -5.07
N ALA A 17 -8.03 -3.17 -5.85
CA ALA A 17 -6.96 -2.31 -5.32
C ALA A 17 -7.53 -1.04 -4.70
N GLU A 18 -8.46 -0.38 -5.36
CA GLU A 18 -9.10 0.82 -4.83
C GLU A 18 -9.82 0.53 -3.51
N GLU A 19 -10.57 -0.57 -3.45
CA GLU A 19 -11.25 -0.98 -2.23
C GLU A 19 -10.26 -1.21 -1.08
N PHE A 20 -9.19 -1.94 -1.34
CA PHE A 20 -8.20 -2.25 -0.31
C PHE A 20 -7.44 -1.00 0.13
N TYR A 21 -6.87 -0.25 -0.79
CA TYR A 21 -6.01 0.88 -0.43
C TYR A 21 -6.81 2.08 0.07
N CYS A 22 -7.98 2.35 -0.47
CA CYS A 22 -8.79 3.49 -0.03
C CYS A 22 -9.68 3.15 1.15
N ASN A 23 -10.51 2.12 1.04
CA ASN A 23 -11.47 1.83 2.10
C ASN A 23 -10.84 1.11 3.29
N SER A 24 -9.91 0.18 3.06
CA SER A 24 -9.26 -0.55 4.15
C SER A 24 -8.07 0.17 4.72
N LEU A 25 -7.16 0.71 3.90
CA LEU A 25 -5.93 1.34 4.39
C LEU A 25 -6.01 2.87 4.51
N GLY A 26 -7.13 3.48 4.13
CA GLY A 26 -7.34 4.92 4.33
C GLY A 26 -6.57 5.83 3.38
N PHE A 27 -6.09 5.31 2.24
CA PHE A 27 -5.46 6.14 1.23
C PHE A 27 -6.52 6.86 0.39
N ARG A 28 -6.12 7.99 -0.18
CA ARG A 28 -6.93 8.74 -1.14
C ARG A 28 -6.50 8.37 -2.54
N GLN A 29 -7.45 8.13 -3.45
CA GLN A 29 -7.14 8.00 -4.86
C GLN A 29 -6.92 9.38 -5.45
N ASP A 30 -5.72 9.63 -5.97
CA ASP A 30 -5.37 10.92 -6.56
C ASP A 30 -5.77 10.99 -8.03
N PHE A 31 -5.66 9.87 -8.74
CA PHE A 31 -6.06 9.77 -10.14
C PHE A 31 -6.27 8.30 -10.54
N ALA A 32 -7.00 8.10 -11.64
CA ALA A 32 -7.14 6.81 -12.29
C ALA A 32 -7.09 7.02 -13.80
N TYR A 33 -6.26 6.23 -14.49
CA TYR A 33 -6.09 6.29 -15.93
C TYR A 33 -6.55 4.98 -16.56
N ARG A 34 -7.64 5.04 -17.33
CA ARG A 34 -8.28 3.90 -18.02
C ARG A 34 -8.42 4.21 -19.50
N PRO A 35 -7.33 4.03 -20.28
CA PRO A 35 -7.31 4.51 -21.67
C PRO A 35 -8.24 3.76 -22.62
N PHE A 36 -8.68 2.53 -22.26
CA PHE A 36 -9.49 1.71 -23.16
C PHE A 36 -10.97 1.69 -22.80
N GLY A 37 -11.43 2.56 -21.88
CA GLY A 37 -12.83 2.63 -21.48
C GLY A 37 -13.33 1.43 -20.69
N LYS A 38 -12.43 0.56 -20.25
CA LYS A 38 -12.72 -0.60 -19.39
C LYS A 38 -12.16 -0.33 -18.00
N LEU A 39 -12.61 -1.13 -17.02
CA LEU A 39 -12.06 -1.04 -15.66
C LEU A 39 -10.57 -1.33 -15.64
N ASP A 40 -10.14 -2.34 -16.39
CA ASP A 40 -8.72 -2.70 -16.52
C ASP A 40 -8.36 -2.86 -18.01
N PRO A 41 -7.11 -2.55 -18.41
CA PRO A 41 -6.02 -2.09 -17.56
C PRO A 41 -6.24 -0.67 -17.05
N CYS A 42 -5.68 -0.41 -15.86
CA CYS A 42 -5.80 0.87 -15.17
C CYS A 42 -4.52 1.21 -14.44
N TYR A 43 -4.15 2.48 -14.41
CA TYR A 43 -3.02 2.99 -13.65
C TYR A 43 -3.57 4.02 -12.66
N MET A 44 -3.33 3.82 -11.37
CA MET A 44 -3.88 4.68 -10.31
C MET A 44 -2.80 5.18 -9.38
N GLY A 45 -3.00 6.36 -8.81
CA GLY A 45 -2.15 6.89 -7.77
C GLY A 45 -2.91 7.01 -6.45
N PHE A 46 -2.22 6.67 -5.36
CA PHE A 46 -2.76 6.76 -4.00
C PHE A 46 -1.83 7.55 -3.11
N SER A 47 -2.41 8.29 -2.16
CA SER A 47 -1.64 9.01 -1.14
C SER A 47 -2.38 9.01 0.19
N ARG A 48 -1.60 9.03 1.27
CA ARG A 48 -2.08 9.26 2.62
C ARG A 48 -0.97 9.98 3.37
N ASP A 49 -1.28 11.13 3.95
CA ASP A 49 -0.28 12.01 4.54
C ASP A 49 0.83 12.28 3.52
N GLU A 50 2.09 12.03 3.85
CA GLU A 50 3.21 12.22 2.93
C GLU A 50 3.52 10.97 2.09
N ALA A 51 2.89 9.84 2.37
CA ALA A 51 3.13 8.59 1.65
C ALA A 51 2.39 8.57 0.32
N ARG A 52 3.06 8.06 -0.69
CA ARG A 52 2.53 8.02 -2.06
C ARG A 52 3.06 6.80 -2.79
N PHE A 53 2.18 6.11 -3.52
CA PHE A 53 2.58 5.06 -4.44
C PHE A 53 1.55 4.92 -5.55
N HIS A 54 1.92 4.18 -6.59
CA HIS A 54 1.03 3.90 -7.71
C HIS A 54 0.77 2.41 -7.82
N VAL A 55 -0.36 2.05 -8.43
CA VAL A 55 -0.66 0.68 -8.80
C VAL A 55 -1.00 0.62 -10.29
N SER A 56 -0.67 -0.48 -10.93
CA SER A 56 -0.94 -0.68 -12.35
C SER A 56 -1.42 -2.09 -12.61
N SER A 57 -2.49 -2.21 -13.40
CA SER A 57 -2.93 -3.50 -13.92
C SER A 57 -2.50 -3.70 -15.39
N PHE A 58 -1.69 -2.78 -15.92
CA PHE A 58 -1.11 -2.96 -17.26
C PHE A 58 -0.10 -4.09 -17.26
N SER A 59 -0.18 -4.94 -18.29
CA SER A 59 0.80 -6.00 -18.50
C SER A 59 2.20 -5.38 -18.70
N GLY A 60 3.18 -5.88 -17.98
CA GLY A 60 4.55 -5.39 -18.06
C GLY A 60 4.89 -4.31 -17.05
N ASP A 61 3.91 -3.73 -16.36
CA ASP A 61 4.17 -2.75 -15.30
C ASP A 61 4.35 -3.47 -13.97
N ALA A 62 5.58 -3.51 -13.49
CA ALA A 62 5.94 -4.14 -12.23
C ALA A 62 5.60 -5.64 -12.20
N VAL A 63 5.82 -6.28 -11.09
CA VAL A 63 5.53 -7.71 -10.86
C VAL A 63 4.79 -7.81 -9.53
N ALA A 64 3.75 -8.62 -9.48
CA ALA A 64 2.98 -8.85 -8.25
C ALA A 64 3.89 -9.39 -7.13
N GLY A 65 3.56 -9.06 -5.89
CA GLY A 65 4.37 -9.47 -4.74
C GLY A 65 5.44 -8.44 -4.34
N GLY A 66 5.32 -7.20 -4.81
CA GLY A 66 6.21 -6.12 -4.40
C GLY A 66 6.04 -5.70 -2.95
N VAL A 67 6.94 -4.86 -2.47
CA VAL A 67 6.93 -4.38 -1.08
C VAL A 67 7.01 -2.86 -1.07
N VAL A 68 6.14 -2.23 -0.29
CA VAL A 68 6.24 -0.80 0.02
C VAL A 68 6.53 -0.66 1.51
N TYR A 69 7.61 0.05 1.82
CA TYR A 69 8.08 0.29 3.18
C TYR A 69 7.65 1.70 3.58
N LEU A 70 6.72 1.81 4.52
CA LEU A 70 6.19 3.08 4.98
C LEU A 70 6.69 3.38 6.39
N LEU A 71 7.31 4.53 6.58
CA LEU A 71 7.66 5.01 7.92
C LEU A 71 6.42 5.66 8.53
N VAL A 72 6.09 5.27 9.75
CA VAL A 72 4.97 5.81 10.50
C VAL A 72 5.41 6.25 11.88
N ASP A 73 4.69 7.20 12.47
CA ASP A 73 5.01 7.68 13.81
C ASP A 73 4.60 6.69 14.89
N ASP A 74 3.47 6.00 14.70
CA ASP A 74 2.91 5.10 15.71
C ASP A 74 2.22 3.92 15.02
N VAL A 75 2.93 2.80 14.94
CA VAL A 75 2.42 1.61 14.26
C VAL A 75 1.25 0.98 15.02
N ASP A 76 1.21 1.08 16.34
CA ASP A 76 0.11 0.52 17.12
C ASP A 76 -1.21 1.25 16.84
N SER A 77 -1.15 2.57 16.62
CA SER A 77 -2.32 3.36 16.24
C SER A 77 -2.87 2.92 14.87
N ILE A 78 -1.98 2.70 13.91
CA ILE A 78 -2.39 2.17 12.59
C ILE A 78 -2.98 0.77 12.74
N HIS A 79 -2.36 -0.08 13.55
CA HIS A 79 -2.87 -1.43 13.81
C HIS A 79 -4.30 -1.40 14.33
N GLN A 80 -4.56 -0.56 15.31
CA GLN A 80 -5.91 -0.42 15.88
C GLN A 80 -6.91 0.02 14.82
N GLU A 81 -6.56 1.00 14.00
CA GLU A 81 -7.40 1.48 12.90
C GLU A 81 -7.74 0.34 11.93
N LEU A 82 -6.74 -0.45 11.52
CA LEU A 82 -6.94 -1.53 10.56
C LEU A 82 -7.77 -2.68 11.14
N VAL A 83 -7.53 -3.04 12.40
CA VAL A 83 -8.30 -4.09 13.08
C VAL A 83 -9.77 -3.68 13.17
N GLU A 84 -10.06 -2.44 13.50
CA GLU A 84 -11.43 -1.92 13.58
C GLU A 84 -12.14 -1.96 12.22
N LYS A 85 -11.39 -1.85 11.13
CA LYS A 85 -11.93 -1.97 9.77
C LYS A 85 -12.01 -3.41 9.27
N GLY A 86 -11.61 -4.37 10.06
CA GLY A 86 -11.63 -5.78 9.70
C GLY A 86 -10.52 -6.21 8.74
N VAL A 87 -9.44 -5.43 8.66
CA VAL A 87 -8.29 -5.78 7.81
C VAL A 87 -7.52 -6.94 8.43
N THR A 88 -7.18 -7.94 7.61
CA THR A 88 -6.34 -9.04 8.05
C THR A 88 -4.89 -8.57 8.16
N ILE A 89 -4.31 -8.75 9.35
CA ILE A 89 -2.90 -8.43 9.59
C ILE A 89 -2.07 -9.68 9.33
N ASP A 90 -1.11 -9.57 8.40
CA ASP A 90 -0.25 -10.70 8.05
C ASP A 90 0.76 -10.97 9.16
N THR A 91 1.41 -9.92 9.66
CA THR A 91 2.45 -10.02 10.69
C THR A 91 2.44 -8.78 11.56
N GLY A 92 2.66 -8.96 12.86
CA GLY A 92 2.89 -7.86 13.79
C GLY A 92 1.64 -7.20 14.36
N PRO A 93 1.78 -6.07 15.04
CA PRO A 93 3.05 -5.34 15.25
C PRO A 93 4.06 -6.13 16.08
N ILE A 94 5.29 -6.08 15.68
CA ILE A 94 6.37 -6.82 16.33
C ILE A 94 7.66 -5.99 16.33
N ASP A 95 8.39 -6.03 17.43
CA ASP A 95 9.71 -5.41 17.51
C ASP A 95 10.73 -6.31 16.83
N GLN A 96 11.40 -5.78 15.83
CA GLN A 96 12.42 -6.49 15.07
C GLN A 96 13.82 -6.23 15.67
N ASP A 97 14.73 -7.15 15.44
CA ASP A 97 16.09 -7.07 15.98
C ASP A 97 16.88 -5.86 15.46
N TRP A 98 16.43 -5.28 14.34
CA TRP A 98 17.13 -4.15 13.70
C TRP A 98 16.62 -2.78 14.16
N GLY A 99 15.85 -2.72 15.25
CA GLY A 99 15.48 -1.45 15.87
C GLY A 99 14.19 -0.84 15.40
N ASN A 100 13.34 -1.60 14.72
CA ASN A 100 12.04 -1.14 14.23
C ASN A 100 10.90 -1.95 14.83
N ARG A 101 9.74 -1.32 14.96
CA ARG A 101 8.48 -2.04 15.23
C ARG A 101 7.67 -2.04 13.94
N GLU A 102 7.31 -3.22 13.45
CA GLU A 102 6.77 -3.39 12.11
C GLU A 102 5.48 -4.18 12.09
N MET A 103 4.62 -3.84 11.12
CA MET A 103 3.37 -4.55 10.85
C MET A 103 3.23 -4.70 9.33
N TYR A 104 2.89 -5.90 8.88
CA TYR A 104 2.75 -6.20 7.46
C TYR A 104 1.31 -6.54 7.11
N VAL A 105 0.80 -5.93 6.04
CA VAL A 105 -0.48 -6.31 5.44
C VAL A 105 -0.27 -6.54 3.95
N LYS A 106 -1.08 -7.41 3.37
CA LYS A 106 -0.95 -7.77 1.95
C LYS A 106 -2.26 -7.51 1.22
N ASP A 107 -2.14 -7.06 -0.03
CA ASP A 107 -3.29 -6.97 -0.91
C ASP A 107 -3.59 -8.33 -1.57
N ALA A 108 -4.60 -8.37 -2.45
CA ALA A 108 -5.03 -9.61 -3.10
C ALA A 108 -3.97 -10.22 -4.04
N ASP A 109 -3.01 -9.42 -4.48
CA ASP A 109 -1.94 -9.85 -5.37
C ASP A 109 -0.66 -10.19 -4.61
N GLY A 110 -0.69 -10.17 -3.27
CA GLY A 110 0.46 -10.47 -2.45
C GLY A 110 1.44 -9.31 -2.30
N ASN A 111 1.10 -8.12 -2.77
CA ASN A 111 1.91 -6.94 -2.49
C ASN A 111 1.84 -6.63 -1.00
N CYS A 112 3.00 -6.38 -0.40
CA CYS A 112 3.12 -6.19 1.04
C CYS A 112 3.35 -4.73 1.37
N ILE A 113 2.52 -4.20 2.27
CA ILE A 113 2.72 -2.87 2.84
C ILE A 113 3.31 -3.08 4.24
N ARG A 114 4.52 -2.56 4.45
CA ARG A 114 5.22 -2.64 5.73
C ARG A 114 5.11 -1.30 6.43
N PHE A 115 4.24 -1.25 7.45
CA PHE A 115 4.14 -0.08 8.32
C PHE A 115 5.25 -0.21 9.37
N THR A 116 6.16 0.75 9.39
CA THR A 116 7.39 0.65 10.18
C THR A 116 7.56 1.89 11.05
N GLN A 117 7.69 1.66 12.35
CA GLN A 117 8.03 2.69 13.32
C GLN A 117 9.48 2.49 13.75
N GLU A 118 10.31 3.50 13.57
CA GLU A 118 11.69 3.44 14.05
C GLU A 118 11.70 3.60 15.58
N LEU A 119 12.34 2.68 16.27
CA LEU A 119 12.51 2.73 17.73
C LEU A 119 13.80 3.46 18.06
N GLU A 120 13.77 4.21 19.14
CA GLU A 120 14.95 4.94 19.62
C GLU A 120 15.88 4.07 20.47
#